data_06c315ad5f81c5c8a3ff97a17187b80f
#
_entry.id   06c315ad5f81c5c8a3ff97a17187b80f
#
_cell.length_a   1.000
_cell.length_b   1.000
_cell.length_c   1.000
_cell.angle_alpha   90.00
_cell.angle_beta   90.00
_cell.angle_gamma   90.00
#
_symmetry.space_group_name_H-M   'P 1'
#
loop_
_entity.id
_entity.type
_entity.pdbx_description
1 polymer ?
#
loop_
_entity_poly.entity_id
_entity_poly.type
_entity_poly.pdbx_seq_one_letter_code
_entity_poly.pdbx_strand_id
1 'polypeptide(L)'
;MYKKSSTGWLKHLDFMVLDIICLQLAFVMGYFLRHHSFKPYGSPIYRNEAIVFALIQLMIMFFDDSFKNVMKRGYLVEIGMTVKNMVYIIVLGVFYLFLIQEGDQFSRATIMLTGALYGMLSYLMRIGWKAVVKKRSSGEHSGRSLLIITTEKQSQSVVKSMLDFDYIGVRPTGVVLVDQDRTGHKIHGVPVVSNLADAAEYVCREWFDEVLIVLPEGREIPQKVFDAFAEMGITIHVKIADVNEMQGKNQTVERMGNYTVVTTCINMASAGQLVLKRIMDICGGLAGCILTGIIFLFVAPAIYIKSPGPIFFSQYRVGKNGRKFKIYKFRSMYMDAEERKKELMKQNRVSDGLMFKMENDPRVIGSEKGPGKGIGNFIRKTSLDEFPQFFNVLKGDMSLIGTRPPTVDEWEKYELHHRARLAIKPGLTGMWQVSGRSEITDFEEVVKLDTKYISEWSFMLDIKILFKTVLIVLGQKGSM
;
A
#
# COMPACT_ATOMS: atom_id res chain seq x y z
N MET A 1 5.74 -5.27 8.60
CA MET A 1 4.62 -5.03 7.67
C MET A 1 3.51 -4.32 8.43
N TYR A 2 2.96 -3.23 7.90
CA TYR A 2 1.75 -2.66 8.49
C TYR A 2 0.58 -3.54 8.11
N LYS A 3 0.13 -4.38 9.04
CA LYS A 3 -1.07 -5.17 8.80
C LYS A 3 -2.29 -4.27 8.94
N LYS A 4 -3.11 -4.21 7.91
CA LYS A 4 -4.43 -3.57 7.98
C LYS A 4 -5.27 -4.42 8.93
N SER A 5 -5.69 -3.87 10.08
CA SER A 5 -6.66 -4.54 10.96
C SER A 5 -7.82 -5.01 10.11
N SER A 6 -8.12 -6.31 10.15
CA SER A 6 -9.16 -6.93 9.31
C SER A 6 -10.58 -6.60 9.79
N THR A 7 -10.68 -5.96 10.94
CA THR A 7 -11.94 -5.57 11.57
C THR A 7 -12.18 -4.07 11.34
N GLY A 8 -12.97 -3.73 10.33
CA GLY A 8 -13.38 -2.35 10.17
C GLY A 8 -14.03 -2.06 8.82
N TRP A 9 -14.99 -1.15 8.83
CA TRP A 9 -15.73 -0.61 7.71
C TRP A 9 -14.82 -0.03 6.59
N LEU A 10 -13.64 0.48 6.92
CA LEU A 10 -12.64 1.00 5.97
C LEU A 10 -12.06 -0.05 4.99
N LYS A 11 -12.29 -1.35 5.24
CA LYS A 11 -11.83 -2.42 4.34
C LYS A 11 -12.49 -2.34 2.95
N HIS A 12 -13.69 -1.79 2.89
CA HIS A 12 -14.53 -1.73 1.70
C HIS A 12 -14.93 -0.29 1.35
N LEU A 13 -13.96 0.62 1.43
CA LEU A 13 -14.14 2.04 1.13
C LEU A 13 -14.61 2.28 -0.31
N ASP A 14 -14.20 1.40 -1.23
CA ASP A 14 -14.67 1.36 -2.60
C ASP A 14 -16.18 1.15 -2.71
N PHE A 15 -16.72 0.18 -1.97
CA PHE A 15 -18.17 -0.05 -1.90
C PHE A 15 -18.92 1.14 -1.25
N MET A 16 -18.31 1.76 -0.23
CA MET A 16 -18.92 2.93 0.42
C MET A 16 -19.07 4.11 -0.53
N VAL A 17 -18.00 4.42 -1.27
CA VAL A 17 -18.00 5.51 -2.26
C VAL A 17 -19.03 5.24 -3.36
N LEU A 18 -19.04 4.02 -3.90
CA LEU A 18 -20.00 3.63 -4.93
C LEU A 18 -21.45 3.73 -4.44
N ASP A 19 -21.70 3.34 -3.21
CA ASP A 19 -23.06 3.37 -2.63
C ASP A 19 -23.57 4.81 -2.44
N ILE A 20 -22.69 5.74 -2.02
CA ILE A 20 -23.02 7.17 -1.94
C ILE A 20 -23.31 7.74 -3.34
N ILE A 21 -22.52 7.37 -4.34
CA ILE A 21 -22.74 7.77 -5.73
C ILE A 21 -24.09 7.23 -6.23
N CYS A 22 -24.42 5.96 -5.96
CA CYS A 22 -25.71 5.38 -6.31
C CYS A 22 -26.86 6.14 -5.67
N LEU A 23 -26.73 6.56 -4.40
CA LEU A 23 -27.75 7.31 -3.69
C LEU A 23 -27.97 8.69 -4.33
N GLN A 24 -26.90 9.42 -4.65
CA GLN A 24 -27.02 10.74 -5.30
C GLN A 24 -27.59 10.63 -6.71
N LEU A 25 -27.20 9.61 -7.48
CA LEU A 25 -27.79 9.35 -8.80
C LEU A 25 -29.27 8.99 -8.69
N ALA A 26 -29.63 8.14 -7.74
CA ALA A 26 -31.03 7.79 -7.47
C ALA A 26 -31.86 9.02 -7.09
N PHE A 27 -31.29 9.93 -6.30
CA PHE A 27 -31.94 11.19 -5.92
C PHE A 27 -32.19 12.09 -7.13
N VAL A 28 -31.19 12.30 -7.98
CA VAL A 28 -31.34 13.09 -9.22
C VAL A 28 -32.37 12.46 -10.16
N MET A 29 -32.35 11.12 -10.31
CA MET A 29 -33.31 10.40 -11.15
C MET A 29 -34.75 10.45 -10.55
N GLY A 30 -34.89 10.26 -9.25
CA GLY A 30 -36.18 10.37 -8.54
C GLY A 30 -36.78 11.76 -8.65
N TYR A 31 -35.95 12.80 -8.54
CA TYR A 31 -36.37 14.18 -8.76
C TYR A 31 -36.79 14.41 -10.21
N PHE A 32 -36.01 13.92 -11.20
CA PHE A 32 -36.35 14.04 -12.61
C PHE A 32 -37.68 13.38 -12.94
N LEU A 33 -37.92 12.16 -12.46
CA LEU A 33 -39.18 11.44 -12.72
C LEU A 33 -40.41 12.20 -12.16
N ARG A 34 -40.22 12.96 -11.08
CA ARG A 34 -41.33 13.72 -10.47
C ARG A 34 -41.47 15.12 -11.05
N HIS A 35 -40.38 15.82 -11.31
CA HIS A 35 -40.37 17.25 -11.66
C HIS A 35 -39.99 17.55 -13.11
N HIS A 36 -39.65 16.53 -13.89
CA HIS A 36 -39.18 16.64 -15.29
C HIS A 36 -38.00 17.61 -15.49
N SER A 37 -37.12 17.75 -14.45
CA SER A 37 -35.99 18.66 -14.44
C SER A 37 -34.75 17.94 -13.81
N PHE A 38 -33.59 18.12 -14.40
CA PHE A 38 -32.31 17.59 -13.86
C PHE A 38 -31.59 18.54 -12.89
N LYS A 39 -32.32 19.51 -12.29
CA LYS A 39 -31.72 20.52 -11.41
C LYS A 39 -32.24 20.42 -9.96
N PRO A 40 -32.12 19.28 -9.25
CA PRO A 40 -32.60 19.17 -7.89
C PRO A 40 -31.90 20.14 -6.94
N TYR A 41 -30.63 20.41 -7.15
CA TYR A 41 -29.79 21.26 -6.30
C TYR A 41 -30.08 22.77 -6.45
N GLY A 42 -30.93 23.17 -7.39
CA GLY A 42 -31.40 24.56 -7.54
C GLY A 42 -32.35 25.02 -6.43
N SER A 43 -33.07 24.08 -5.82
CA SER A 43 -33.92 24.35 -4.66
C SER A 43 -33.14 24.10 -3.36
N PRO A 44 -33.16 25.03 -2.39
CA PRO A 44 -32.43 24.85 -1.11
C PRO A 44 -32.86 23.57 -0.37
N ILE A 45 -34.15 23.25 -0.38
CA ILE A 45 -34.72 22.10 0.32
C ILE A 45 -34.19 20.79 -0.25
N TYR A 46 -34.25 20.60 -1.56
CA TYR A 46 -33.74 19.39 -2.23
C TYR A 46 -32.23 19.27 -2.13
N ARG A 47 -31.51 20.39 -2.15
CA ARG A 47 -30.06 20.40 -1.93
C ARG A 47 -29.69 19.96 -0.51
N ASN A 48 -30.42 20.49 0.51
CA ASN A 48 -30.17 20.11 1.89
C ASN A 48 -30.52 18.63 2.12
N GLU A 49 -31.64 18.14 1.56
CA GLU A 49 -32.01 16.73 1.65
C GLU A 49 -30.96 15.79 1.00
N ALA A 50 -30.41 16.17 -0.14
CA ALA A 50 -29.33 15.40 -0.78
C ALA A 50 -28.09 15.27 0.12
N ILE A 51 -27.74 16.34 0.85
CA ILE A 51 -26.64 16.32 1.82
C ILE A 51 -27.00 15.42 3.01
N VAL A 52 -28.22 15.55 3.51
CA VAL A 52 -28.71 14.74 4.63
C VAL A 52 -28.74 13.26 4.26
N PHE A 53 -29.19 12.89 3.08
CA PHE A 53 -29.13 11.51 2.59
C PHE A 53 -27.69 10.97 2.57
N ALA A 54 -26.73 11.77 2.14
CA ALA A 54 -25.32 11.36 2.17
C ALA A 54 -24.80 11.17 3.61
N LEU A 55 -25.20 12.04 4.55
CA LEU A 55 -24.85 11.93 5.97
C LEU A 55 -25.51 10.71 6.63
N ILE A 56 -26.80 10.47 6.36
CA ILE A 56 -27.53 9.29 6.81
C ILE A 56 -26.84 8.02 6.32
N GLN A 57 -26.48 7.98 5.03
CA GLN A 57 -25.76 6.83 4.44
C GLN A 57 -24.43 6.58 5.13
N LEU A 58 -23.64 7.63 5.39
CA LEU A 58 -22.40 7.52 6.16
C LEU A 58 -22.64 6.99 7.58
N MET A 59 -23.69 7.48 8.24
CA MET A 59 -24.07 7.03 9.57
C MET A 59 -24.45 5.54 9.59
N ILE A 60 -25.27 5.09 8.64
CA ILE A 60 -25.64 3.68 8.49
C ILE A 60 -24.42 2.81 8.28
N MET A 61 -23.53 3.24 7.38
CA MET A 61 -22.27 2.52 7.10
C MET A 61 -21.39 2.36 8.34
N PHE A 62 -21.42 3.35 9.23
CA PHE A 62 -20.59 3.37 10.43
C PHE A 62 -21.15 2.49 11.55
N PHE A 63 -22.48 2.52 11.76
CA PHE A 63 -23.12 1.86 12.91
C PHE A 63 -23.66 0.46 12.58
N ASP A 64 -24.06 0.19 11.34
CA ASP A 64 -24.73 -1.07 10.97
C ASP A 64 -23.78 -2.12 10.34
N ASP A 65 -22.45 -1.86 10.31
CA ASP A 65 -21.50 -2.78 9.68
C ASP A 65 -21.94 -3.25 8.26
N SER A 66 -22.62 -2.36 7.50
CA SER A 66 -23.31 -2.68 6.23
C SER A 66 -22.43 -3.39 5.20
N PHE A 67 -21.12 -3.26 5.30
CA PHE A 67 -20.15 -3.90 4.40
C PHE A 67 -19.34 -5.03 5.03
N LYS A 68 -19.68 -5.45 6.26
CA LYS A 68 -19.04 -6.59 6.90
C LYS A 68 -19.21 -7.84 6.04
N ASN A 69 -18.11 -8.45 5.64
CA ASN A 69 -18.10 -9.64 4.76
C ASN A 69 -18.84 -9.47 3.41
N VAL A 70 -18.92 -8.25 2.86
CA VAL A 70 -19.64 -7.97 1.60
C VAL A 70 -19.21 -8.92 0.47
N MET A 71 -17.93 -9.24 0.32
CA MET A 71 -17.42 -10.14 -0.73
C MET A 71 -17.84 -11.60 -0.58
N LYS A 72 -18.26 -12.02 0.62
CA LYS A 72 -18.67 -13.40 0.92
C LYS A 72 -20.19 -13.60 0.91
N ARG A 73 -20.96 -12.51 0.85
CA ARG A 73 -22.42 -12.57 0.87
C ARG A 73 -22.93 -13.08 -0.47
N GLY A 74 -23.83 -14.08 -0.42
CA GLY A 74 -24.62 -14.52 -1.56
C GLY A 74 -25.62 -13.45 -2.02
N TYR A 75 -26.18 -13.62 -3.21
CA TYR A 75 -27.11 -12.66 -3.83
C TYR A 75 -28.31 -12.31 -2.95
N LEU A 76 -28.95 -13.32 -2.31
CA LEU A 76 -30.12 -13.11 -1.45
C LEU A 76 -29.82 -12.29 -0.19
N VAL A 77 -28.65 -12.56 0.42
CA VAL A 77 -28.21 -11.79 1.61
C VAL A 77 -27.93 -10.34 1.22
N GLU A 78 -27.38 -10.11 0.03
CA GLU A 78 -27.08 -8.76 -0.48
C GLU A 78 -28.38 -7.98 -0.75
N ILE A 79 -29.41 -8.62 -1.32
CA ILE A 79 -30.75 -8.00 -1.47
C ILE A 79 -31.27 -7.55 -0.10
N GLY A 80 -31.25 -8.44 0.89
CA GLY A 80 -31.73 -8.13 2.24
C GLY A 80 -31.02 -6.91 2.86
N MET A 81 -29.70 -6.84 2.71
CA MET A 81 -28.91 -5.70 3.21
C MET A 81 -29.19 -4.40 2.46
N THR A 82 -29.39 -4.49 1.14
CA THR A 82 -29.69 -3.32 0.31
C THR A 82 -31.10 -2.79 0.63
N VAL A 83 -32.08 -3.68 0.79
CA VAL A 83 -33.44 -3.30 1.20
C VAL A 83 -33.44 -2.68 2.61
N LYS A 84 -32.68 -3.23 3.55
CA LYS A 84 -32.52 -2.67 4.88
C LYS A 84 -31.97 -1.24 4.83
N ASN A 85 -30.91 -1.00 4.04
CA ASN A 85 -30.35 0.33 3.85
C ASN A 85 -31.34 1.30 3.20
N MET A 86 -32.07 0.83 2.19
CA MET A 86 -33.13 1.61 1.54
C MET A 86 -34.18 2.07 2.55
N VAL A 87 -34.65 1.16 3.40
CA VAL A 87 -35.64 1.48 4.44
C VAL A 87 -35.10 2.52 5.42
N TYR A 88 -33.86 2.36 5.87
CA TYR A 88 -33.24 3.33 6.78
C TYR A 88 -33.15 4.73 6.15
N ILE A 89 -32.74 4.84 4.88
CA ILE A 89 -32.64 6.13 4.18
C ILE A 89 -34.00 6.78 4.07
N ILE A 90 -35.06 6.02 3.71
CA ILE A 90 -36.44 6.55 3.60
C ILE A 90 -36.92 7.02 4.97
N VAL A 91 -36.80 6.16 5.99
CA VAL A 91 -37.35 6.47 7.34
C VAL A 91 -36.64 7.69 7.95
N LEU A 92 -35.29 7.70 7.89
CA LEU A 92 -34.49 8.79 8.48
C LEU A 92 -34.61 10.09 7.67
N GLY A 93 -34.77 10.02 6.34
CA GLY A 93 -35.04 11.19 5.50
C GLY A 93 -36.43 11.80 5.78
N VAL A 94 -37.44 10.96 5.89
CA VAL A 94 -38.80 11.43 6.29
C VAL A 94 -38.77 12.02 7.69
N PHE A 95 -38.05 11.38 8.63
CA PHE A 95 -37.94 11.90 9.99
C PHE A 95 -37.22 13.25 10.04
N TYR A 96 -36.19 13.45 9.24
CA TYR A 96 -35.51 14.74 9.10
C TYR A 96 -36.45 15.81 8.60
N LEU A 97 -37.24 15.57 7.51
CA LEU A 97 -38.20 16.52 6.98
C LEU A 97 -39.29 16.86 7.99
N PHE A 98 -39.71 15.89 8.80
CA PHE A 98 -40.64 16.11 9.89
C PHE A 98 -40.05 17.06 10.96
N LEU A 99 -38.80 16.88 11.34
CA LEU A 99 -38.12 17.72 12.35
C LEU A 99 -37.97 19.17 11.91
N ILE A 100 -37.65 19.42 10.63
CA ILE A 100 -37.51 20.79 10.11
C ILE A 100 -38.81 21.44 9.71
N GLN A 101 -39.95 20.72 9.83
CA GLN A 101 -41.33 21.19 9.49
C GLN A 101 -41.47 21.65 8.02
N GLU A 102 -40.63 21.18 7.12
CA GLU A 102 -40.64 21.48 5.67
C GLU A 102 -41.31 20.37 4.83
N GLY A 103 -41.98 19.42 5.45
CA GLY A 103 -42.59 18.26 4.79
C GLY A 103 -43.60 18.58 3.69
N ASP A 104 -44.26 19.77 3.76
CA ASP A 104 -45.23 20.22 2.76
C ASP A 104 -44.59 20.73 1.47
N GLN A 105 -43.33 21.19 1.55
CA GLN A 105 -42.60 21.74 0.41
C GLN A 105 -41.77 20.65 -0.34
N PHE A 106 -41.62 19.46 0.25
CA PHE A 106 -40.90 18.35 -0.34
C PHE A 106 -41.84 17.27 -0.86
N SER A 107 -41.62 16.83 -2.10
CA SER A 107 -42.47 15.79 -2.70
C SER A 107 -42.21 14.42 -2.06
N ARG A 108 -43.22 13.86 -1.37
CA ARG A 108 -43.17 12.49 -0.80
C ARG A 108 -42.83 11.43 -1.88
N ALA A 109 -43.36 11.64 -3.10
CA ALA A 109 -43.06 10.75 -4.22
C ALA A 109 -41.56 10.74 -4.58
N THR A 110 -40.86 11.88 -4.45
CA THR A 110 -39.43 11.96 -4.71
C THR A 110 -38.62 11.08 -3.74
N ILE A 111 -38.98 11.04 -2.44
CA ILE A 111 -38.33 10.18 -1.44
C ILE A 111 -38.52 8.70 -1.80
N MET A 112 -39.77 8.32 -2.08
CA MET A 112 -40.10 6.91 -2.39
C MET A 112 -39.39 6.45 -3.67
N LEU A 113 -39.39 7.29 -4.72
CA LEU A 113 -38.70 7.03 -5.97
C LEU A 113 -37.18 6.95 -5.74
N THR A 114 -36.60 7.86 -4.97
CA THR A 114 -35.16 7.83 -4.60
C THR A 114 -34.82 6.55 -3.87
N GLY A 115 -35.60 6.13 -2.90
CA GLY A 115 -35.38 4.90 -2.15
C GLY A 115 -35.41 3.65 -3.06
N ALA A 116 -36.47 3.54 -3.89
CA ALA A 116 -36.62 2.41 -4.81
C ALA A 116 -35.47 2.34 -5.85
N LEU A 117 -35.15 3.48 -6.47
CA LEU A 117 -34.03 3.59 -7.42
C LEU A 117 -32.69 3.30 -6.76
N TYR A 118 -32.47 3.82 -5.54
CA TYR A 118 -31.26 3.52 -4.77
C TYR A 118 -31.13 2.03 -4.47
N GLY A 119 -32.19 1.38 -4.00
CA GLY A 119 -32.17 -0.06 -3.75
C GLY A 119 -31.77 -0.86 -4.99
N MET A 120 -32.34 -0.53 -6.15
CA MET A 120 -32.02 -1.18 -7.42
C MET A 120 -30.58 -0.88 -7.87
N LEU A 121 -30.17 0.39 -7.91
CA LEU A 121 -28.84 0.79 -8.38
C LEU A 121 -27.73 0.25 -7.46
N SER A 122 -27.90 0.39 -6.13
CA SER A 122 -26.93 -0.11 -5.16
C SER A 122 -26.75 -1.61 -5.27
N TYR A 123 -27.83 -2.38 -5.39
CA TYR A 123 -27.75 -3.83 -5.59
C TYR A 123 -26.98 -4.22 -6.84
N LEU A 124 -27.34 -3.65 -7.99
CA LEU A 124 -26.67 -3.94 -9.27
C LEU A 124 -25.19 -3.56 -9.25
N MET A 125 -24.88 -2.38 -8.70
CA MET A 125 -23.50 -1.89 -8.59
C MET A 125 -22.68 -2.74 -7.64
N ARG A 126 -23.22 -3.19 -6.51
CA ARG A 126 -22.50 -4.08 -5.59
C ARG A 126 -22.17 -5.41 -6.22
N ILE A 127 -23.11 -6.02 -6.97
CA ILE A 127 -22.85 -7.28 -7.69
C ILE A 127 -21.79 -7.08 -8.78
N GLY A 128 -21.95 -6.05 -9.60
CA GLY A 128 -20.99 -5.74 -10.68
C GLY A 128 -19.59 -5.45 -10.12
N TRP A 129 -19.51 -4.67 -9.05
CA TRP A 129 -18.24 -4.35 -8.42
C TRP A 129 -17.56 -5.56 -7.77
N LYS A 130 -18.33 -6.46 -7.13
CA LYS A 130 -17.82 -7.75 -6.67
C LYS A 130 -17.14 -8.54 -7.79
N ALA A 131 -17.77 -8.62 -8.96
CA ALA A 131 -17.22 -9.31 -10.12
C ALA A 131 -15.91 -8.64 -10.60
N VAL A 132 -15.86 -7.30 -10.65
CA VAL A 132 -14.66 -6.54 -11.02
C VAL A 132 -13.52 -6.77 -10.01
N VAL A 133 -13.81 -6.67 -8.71
CA VAL A 133 -12.81 -6.90 -7.65
C VAL A 133 -12.30 -8.32 -7.69
N LYS A 134 -13.20 -9.31 -7.88
CA LYS A 134 -12.82 -10.72 -8.02
C LYS A 134 -11.93 -10.95 -9.23
N LYS A 135 -12.27 -10.38 -10.38
CA LYS A 135 -11.45 -10.47 -11.60
C LYS A 135 -10.07 -9.79 -11.42
N ARG A 136 -10.01 -8.66 -10.72
CA ARG A 136 -8.73 -7.98 -10.42
C ARG A 136 -7.87 -8.77 -9.44
N SER A 137 -8.46 -9.42 -8.44
CA SER A 137 -7.71 -10.25 -7.46
C SER A 137 -7.25 -11.59 -8.04
N SER A 138 -7.83 -12.04 -9.16
CA SER A 138 -7.43 -13.27 -9.85
C SER A 138 -6.23 -13.11 -10.80
N GLY A 139 -5.74 -11.88 -11.01
CA GLY A 139 -4.55 -11.62 -11.85
C GLY A 139 -3.26 -12.07 -11.14
N GLU A 140 -2.30 -12.63 -11.88
CA GLU A 140 -1.04 -13.21 -11.38
C GLU A 140 -0.19 -12.26 -10.51
N HIS A 141 -0.41 -10.94 -10.59
CA HIS A 141 0.38 -9.92 -9.90
C HIS A 141 -0.39 -9.12 -8.84
N SER A 142 -1.62 -9.49 -8.52
CA SER A 142 -2.57 -8.65 -7.77
C SER A 142 -2.93 -9.20 -6.37
N GLY A 143 -1.99 -9.74 -5.62
CA GLY A 143 -2.26 -10.19 -4.24
C GLY A 143 -0.99 -10.22 -3.40
N ARG A 144 -1.15 -10.34 -2.06
CA ARG A 144 -0.05 -10.68 -1.16
C ARG A 144 0.25 -12.17 -1.32
N SER A 145 1.52 -12.50 -1.46
CA SER A 145 1.97 -13.89 -1.57
C SER A 145 1.94 -14.57 -0.19
N LEU A 146 1.36 -15.76 -0.14
CA LEU A 146 1.28 -16.58 1.08
C LEU A 146 2.10 -17.85 0.91
N LEU A 147 3.05 -18.06 1.82
CA LEU A 147 3.72 -19.32 2.00
C LEU A 147 2.96 -20.16 3.04
N ILE A 148 2.65 -21.40 2.72
CA ILE A 148 1.99 -22.33 3.64
C ILE A 148 3.02 -23.33 4.14
N ILE A 149 3.20 -23.44 5.45
CA ILE A 149 4.05 -24.45 6.10
C ILE A 149 3.14 -25.47 6.78
N THR A 150 3.22 -26.72 6.34
CA THR A 150 2.35 -27.79 6.83
C THR A 150 2.98 -29.17 6.63
N THR A 151 2.30 -30.23 7.10
CA THR A 151 2.70 -31.63 6.81
C THR A 151 2.07 -32.10 5.51
N GLU A 152 2.65 -33.13 4.88
CA GLU A 152 2.09 -33.71 3.67
C GLU A 152 0.63 -34.14 3.85
N LYS A 153 0.33 -34.83 4.96
CA LYS A 153 -1.03 -35.32 5.26
C LYS A 153 -2.09 -34.21 5.31
N GLN A 154 -1.72 -32.99 5.77
CA GLN A 154 -2.64 -31.87 5.89
C GLN A 154 -2.60 -30.93 4.68
N SER A 155 -1.57 -31.03 3.86
CA SER A 155 -1.28 -30.07 2.78
C SER A 155 -2.45 -29.87 1.83
N GLN A 156 -3.10 -30.96 1.38
CA GLN A 156 -4.24 -30.88 0.47
C GLN A 156 -5.42 -30.11 1.07
N SER A 157 -5.77 -30.40 2.33
CA SER A 157 -6.90 -29.75 3.00
C SER A 157 -6.60 -28.28 3.31
N VAL A 158 -5.37 -27.96 3.73
CA VAL A 158 -4.95 -26.59 4.05
C VAL A 158 -4.91 -25.73 2.78
N VAL A 159 -4.26 -26.21 1.72
CA VAL A 159 -4.16 -25.47 0.44
C VAL A 159 -5.54 -25.28 -0.16
N LYS A 160 -6.39 -26.33 -0.21
CA LYS A 160 -7.76 -26.20 -0.68
C LYS A 160 -8.56 -25.19 0.14
N SER A 161 -8.51 -25.25 1.47
CA SER A 161 -9.18 -24.30 2.35
C SER A 161 -8.73 -22.86 2.10
N MET A 162 -7.46 -22.64 1.77
CA MET A 162 -6.93 -21.31 1.47
C MET A 162 -7.31 -20.82 0.07
N LEU A 163 -7.43 -21.70 -0.91
CA LEU A 163 -7.89 -21.39 -2.26
C LEU A 163 -9.39 -21.09 -2.30
N ASP A 164 -10.18 -21.89 -1.57
CA ASP A 164 -11.64 -21.71 -1.43
C ASP A 164 -11.97 -20.46 -0.58
N PHE A 165 -11.02 -20.02 0.23
CA PHE A 165 -11.16 -18.89 1.10
C PHE A 165 -10.78 -17.60 0.35
N ASP A 166 -11.78 -16.89 -0.14
CA ASP A 166 -11.66 -15.60 -0.83
C ASP A 166 -11.21 -14.50 0.16
N TYR A 167 -10.03 -14.70 0.79
CA TYR A 167 -9.38 -13.70 1.65
C TYR A 167 -8.79 -12.64 0.74
N ILE A 168 -9.52 -11.55 0.58
CA ILE A 168 -9.19 -10.48 -0.34
C ILE A 168 -7.74 -10.03 -0.16
N GLY A 169 -6.94 -10.32 -1.16
CA GLY A 169 -5.56 -9.87 -1.28
C GLY A 169 -4.49 -10.79 -0.71
N VAL A 170 -4.79 -12.06 -0.37
CA VAL A 170 -3.76 -13.06 -0.03
C VAL A 170 -3.96 -14.30 -0.90
N ARG A 171 -2.90 -14.77 -1.54
CA ARG A 171 -2.93 -15.93 -2.43
C ARG A 171 -1.83 -16.92 -2.06
N PRO A 172 -2.13 -18.21 -1.88
CA PRO A 172 -1.11 -19.25 -1.74
C PRO A 172 -0.24 -19.28 -2.99
N THR A 173 1.07 -19.06 -2.83
CA THR A 173 2.05 -19.05 -3.93
C THR A 173 3.13 -20.10 -3.74
N GLY A 174 3.26 -20.66 -2.53
CA GLY A 174 4.21 -21.72 -2.21
C GLY A 174 3.77 -22.56 -1.02
N VAL A 175 4.25 -23.79 -0.98
CA VAL A 175 4.07 -24.73 0.14
C VAL A 175 5.44 -25.23 0.58
N VAL A 176 5.65 -25.31 1.90
CA VAL A 176 6.79 -25.97 2.54
C VAL A 176 6.25 -27.18 3.31
N LEU A 177 6.79 -28.35 3.05
CA LEU A 177 6.47 -29.56 3.79
C LEU A 177 7.50 -29.81 4.88
N VAL A 178 7.00 -30.08 6.11
CA VAL A 178 7.85 -30.24 7.30
C VAL A 178 8.39 -31.66 7.43
N ASP A 179 7.66 -32.63 6.88
CA ASP A 179 7.87 -34.08 7.07
C ASP A 179 8.49 -34.79 5.87
N GLN A 180 8.40 -34.21 4.67
CA GLN A 180 8.93 -34.81 3.46
C GLN A 180 9.47 -33.75 2.49
N ASP A 181 10.49 -34.09 1.73
CA ASP A 181 10.95 -33.27 0.62
C ASP A 181 10.24 -33.71 -0.67
N ARG A 182 9.28 -32.85 -1.11
CA ARG A 182 8.59 -32.97 -2.39
C ARG A 182 8.74 -31.69 -3.21
N THR A 183 9.87 -31.05 -3.10
CA THR A 183 10.16 -29.84 -3.88
C THR A 183 9.92 -30.07 -5.37
N GLY A 184 9.22 -29.13 -6.01
CA GLY A 184 8.83 -29.21 -7.41
C GLY A 184 7.46 -29.86 -7.68
N HIS A 185 6.84 -30.56 -6.73
CA HIS A 185 5.46 -31.04 -6.87
C HIS A 185 4.45 -29.91 -6.68
N LYS A 186 3.24 -30.10 -7.19
CA LYS A 186 2.14 -29.11 -7.03
C LYS A 186 0.99 -29.72 -6.22
N ILE A 187 0.46 -28.96 -5.27
CA ILE A 187 -0.70 -29.30 -4.45
C ILE A 187 -1.82 -28.33 -4.82
N HIS A 188 -2.88 -28.81 -5.44
CA HIS A 188 -3.96 -27.98 -5.99
C HIS A 188 -3.46 -26.80 -6.85
N GLY A 189 -2.38 -27.03 -7.64
CA GLY A 189 -1.79 -26.00 -8.50
C GLY A 189 -0.75 -25.11 -7.82
N VAL A 190 -0.59 -25.17 -6.48
CA VAL A 190 0.43 -24.43 -5.72
C VAL A 190 1.70 -25.27 -5.63
N PRO A 191 2.88 -24.75 -6.02
CA PRO A 191 4.12 -25.51 -5.98
C PRO A 191 4.62 -25.74 -4.56
N VAL A 192 5.18 -26.92 -4.30
CA VAL A 192 6.03 -27.17 -3.14
C VAL A 192 7.40 -26.60 -3.46
N VAL A 193 7.77 -25.56 -2.72
CA VAL A 193 8.91 -24.69 -3.08
C VAL A 193 10.18 -25.05 -2.33
N SER A 194 10.06 -25.65 -1.16
CA SER A 194 11.22 -26.01 -0.31
C SER A 194 10.80 -27.03 0.77
N ASN A 195 11.80 -27.63 1.39
CA ASN A 195 11.66 -28.32 2.66
C ASN A 195 11.83 -27.34 3.84
N LEU A 196 11.62 -27.79 5.08
CA LEU A 196 11.71 -26.91 6.26
C LEU A 196 13.14 -26.40 6.53
N ALA A 197 14.17 -27.19 6.21
CA ALA A 197 15.56 -26.82 6.47
C ALA A 197 15.98 -25.62 5.62
N ASP A 198 15.57 -25.61 4.34
CA ASP A 198 15.96 -24.59 3.36
C ASP A 198 14.92 -23.47 3.23
N ALA A 199 13.82 -23.54 4.00
CA ALA A 199 12.70 -22.61 3.89
C ALA A 199 13.11 -21.14 4.12
N ALA A 200 13.97 -20.87 5.10
CA ALA A 200 14.44 -19.52 5.39
C ALA A 200 15.32 -18.97 4.25
N GLU A 201 16.20 -19.79 3.70
CA GLU A 201 17.04 -19.40 2.56
C GLU A 201 16.21 -19.18 1.29
N TYR A 202 15.25 -20.06 1.03
CA TYR A 202 14.34 -19.90 -0.09
C TYR A 202 13.53 -18.58 -0.01
N VAL A 203 12.95 -18.29 1.15
CA VAL A 203 12.20 -17.05 1.39
C VAL A 203 13.11 -15.81 1.31
N CYS A 204 14.40 -15.97 1.56
CA CYS A 204 15.39 -14.93 1.36
C CYS A 204 15.57 -14.57 -0.12
N ARG A 205 15.51 -15.55 -1.01
CA ARG A 205 15.66 -15.36 -2.46
C ARG A 205 14.34 -14.96 -3.13
N GLU A 206 13.25 -15.65 -2.74
CA GLU A 206 11.89 -15.41 -3.26
C GLU A 206 11.03 -14.81 -2.16
N TRP A 207 10.51 -13.61 -2.40
CA TRP A 207 9.77 -12.86 -1.37
C TRP A 207 8.36 -13.38 -1.18
N PHE A 208 7.98 -13.57 0.10
CA PHE A 208 6.60 -13.80 0.53
C PHE A 208 6.12 -12.68 1.45
N ASP A 209 4.88 -12.28 1.31
CA ASP A 209 4.26 -11.26 2.16
C ASP A 209 3.84 -11.80 3.52
N GLU A 210 3.32 -13.03 3.54
CA GLU A 210 2.77 -13.68 4.72
C GLU A 210 3.13 -15.18 4.73
N VAL A 211 3.28 -15.73 5.92
CA VAL A 211 3.50 -17.18 6.15
C VAL A 211 2.37 -17.70 7.02
N LEU A 212 1.72 -18.78 6.62
CA LEU A 212 0.73 -19.51 7.39
C LEU A 212 1.30 -20.87 7.84
N ILE A 213 1.34 -21.08 9.14
CA ILE A 213 1.83 -22.29 9.78
C ILE A 213 0.64 -23.07 10.30
N VAL A 214 0.44 -24.27 9.75
CA VAL A 214 -0.62 -25.22 10.18
C VAL A 214 0.02 -26.58 10.36
N LEU A 215 0.28 -26.94 11.61
CA LEU A 215 0.86 -28.21 11.99
C LEU A 215 -0.12 -29.06 12.82
N PRO A 216 0.04 -30.40 12.86
CA PRO A 216 -0.68 -31.23 13.79
C PRO A 216 -0.19 -31.02 15.23
N GLU A 217 -1.01 -31.37 16.22
CA GLU A 217 -0.65 -31.28 17.65
C GLU A 217 0.64 -32.06 17.93
N GLY A 218 1.54 -31.45 18.73
CA GLY A 218 2.83 -32.03 19.11
C GLY A 218 3.97 -31.86 18.09
N ARG A 219 3.76 -31.13 16.98
CA ARG A 219 4.84 -30.71 16.08
C ARG A 219 5.06 -29.22 16.14
N GLU A 220 6.29 -28.83 16.44
CA GLU A 220 6.71 -27.42 16.50
C GLU A 220 7.64 -27.10 15.33
N ILE A 221 7.65 -25.84 14.91
CA ILE A 221 8.68 -25.33 13.99
C ILE A 221 9.91 -24.98 14.82
N PRO A 222 11.12 -25.29 14.32
CA PRO A 222 12.34 -24.84 14.95
C PRO A 222 12.33 -23.33 15.13
N GLN A 223 12.63 -22.86 16.35
CA GLN A 223 12.62 -21.43 16.68
C GLN A 223 13.45 -20.59 15.71
N LYS A 224 14.59 -21.14 15.24
CA LYS A 224 15.45 -20.49 14.24
C LYS A 224 14.74 -20.11 12.93
N VAL A 225 13.81 -20.95 12.45
CA VAL A 225 13.03 -20.68 11.22
C VAL A 225 12.00 -19.57 11.48
N PHE A 226 11.37 -19.60 12.66
CA PHE A 226 10.44 -18.57 13.09
C PHE A 226 11.16 -17.21 13.21
N ASP A 227 12.30 -17.20 13.89
CA ASP A 227 13.10 -15.97 14.10
C ASP A 227 13.57 -15.39 12.77
N ALA A 228 14.00 -16.25 11.83
CA ALA A 228 14.40 -15.80 10.50
C ALA A 228 13.25 -15.12 9.73
N PHE A 229 12.03 -15.64 9.79
CA PHE A 229 10.87 -14.97 9.17
C PHE A 229 10.51 -13.67 9.88
N ALA A 230 10.62 -13.63 11.21
CA ALA A 230 10.38 -12.43 11.99
C ALA A 230 11.43 -11.32 11.71
N GLU A 231 12.71 -11.70 11.59
CA GLU A 231 13.80 -10.78 11.21
C GLU A 231 13.63 -10.22 9.81
N MET A 232 13.15 -11.02 8.85
CA MET A 232 12.80 -10.57 7.50
C MET A 232 11.57 -9.64 7.47
N GLY A 233 10.86 -9.48 8.58
CA GLY A 233 9.66 -8.64 8.65
C GLY A 233 8.42 -9.25 8.02
N ILE A 234 8.38 -10.56 7.83
CA ILE A 234 7.26 -11.28 7.27
C ILE A 234 6.15 -11.41 8.32
N THR A 235 4.90 -11.29 7.90
CA THR A 235 3.76 -11.54 8.79
C THR A 235 3.54 -13.03 8.96
N ILE A 236 3.61 -13.52 10.20
CA ILE A 236 3.48 -14.94 10.51
C ILE A 236 2.12 -15.19 11.15
N HIS A 237 1.42 -16.21 10.65
CA HIS A 237 0.14 -16.73 11.15
C HIS A 237 0.34 -18.16 11.64
N VAL A 238 0.06 -18.41 12.90
CA VAL A 238 0.15 -19.75 13.47
C VAL A 238 -1.22 -20.20 13.94
N LYS A 239 -1.58 -21.46 13.66
CA LYS A 239 -2.82 -22.06 14.17
C LYS A 239 -2.78 -22.10 15.70
N ILE A 240 -3.86 -21.69 16.38
CA ILE A 240 -3.89 -21.47 17.84
C ILE A 240 -3.56 -22.71 18.68
N ALA A 241 -3.78 -23.92 18.17
CA ALA A 241 -3.47 -25.15 18.93
C ALA A 241 -1.97 -25.32 19.26
N ASP A 242 -1.09 -24.54 18.60
CA ASP A 242 0.37 -24.71 18.65
C ASP A 242 1.10 -23.47 19.19
N VAL A 243 0.40 -22.57 19.89
CA VAL A 243 0.98 -21.32 20.39
C VAL A 243 1.66 -21.53 21.75
N ASN A 244 2.85 -22.09 21.74
CA ASN A 244 3.79 -21.99 22.85
C ASN A 244 4.86 -20.94 22.48
N GLU A 245 4.88 -19.82 23.22
CA GLU A 245 5.90 -18.77 23.20
C GLU A 245 6.26 -18.18 21.81
N MET A 246 5.31 -17.52 21.15
CA MET A 246 5.65 -16.65 20.03
C MET A 246 6.32 -15.37 20.52
N GLN A 247 7.60 -15.18 20.21
CA GLN A 247 8.28 -13.90 20.42
C GLN A 247 7.86 -12.91 19.31
N GLY A 248 7.12 -11.87 19.70
CA GLY A 248 6.73 -10.78 18.78
C GLY A 248 6.04 -9.65 19.52
N LYS A 249 6.34 -8.40 19.12
CA LYS A 249 5.82 -7.20 19.83
C LYS A 249 4.33 -6.98 19.63
N ASN A 250 3.77 -7.40 18.50
CA ASN A 250 2.38 -7.16 18.15
C ASN A 250 1.71 -8.47 17.71
N GLN A 251 0.80 -8.96 18.53
CA GLN A 251 0.05 -10.19 18.27
C GLN A 251 -1.44 -9.91 18.22
N THR A 252 -2.15 -10.51 17.26
CA THR A 252 -3.61 -10.48 17.17
C THR A 252 -4.15 -11.85 16.82
N VAL A 253 -5.30 -12.19 17.39
CA VAL A 253 -6.05 -13.40 17.02
C VAL A 253 -7.02 -13.04 15.90
N GLU A 254 -6.98 -13.80 14.81
CA GLU A 254 -7.86 -13.58 13.67
C GLU A 254 -8.24 -14.91 12.99
N ARG A 255 -9.22 -14.87 12.09
CA ARG A 255 -9.58 -16.03 11.25
C ARG A 255 -8.94 -15.93 9.88
N MET A 256 -8.24 -16.99 9.49
CA MET A 256 -7.67 -17.16 8.16
C MET A 256 -8.20 -18.48 7.57
N GLY A 257 -9.08 -18.39 6.59
CA GLY A 257 -9.84 -19.55 6.14
C GLY A 257 -10.73 -20.11 7.24
N ASN A 258 -10.60 -21.41 7.47
CA ASN A 258 -11.29 -22.13 8.54
C ASN A 258 -10.49 -22.15 9.85
N TYR A 259 -9.28 -21.55 9.85
CA TYR A 259 -8.37 -21.61 11.00
C TYR A 259 -8.49 -20.32 11.83
N THR A 260 -8.47 -20.45 13.14
CA THR A 260 -8.20 -19.36 14.06
C THR A 260 -6.69 -19.31 14.26
N VAL A 261 -6.07 -18.17 13.97
CA VAL A 261 -4.62 -18.02 13.98
C VAL A 261 -4.20 -16.85 14.87
N VAL A 262 -3.01 -16.96 15.47
CA VAL A 262 -2.31 -15.82 16.04
C VAL A 262 -1.42 -15.23 14.97
N THR A 263 -1.58 -13.94 14.77
CA THR A 263 -0.79 -13.18 13.79
C THR A 263 0.21 -12.32 14.52
N THR A 264 1.48 -12.45 14.11
CA THR A 264 2.58 -11.61 14.61
C THR A 264 3.12 -10.76 13.46
N CYS A 265 3.39 -9.48 13.73
CA CYS A 265 4.02 -8.58 12.76
C CYS A 265 4.87 -7.51 13.45
N ILE A 266 5.79 -6.87 12.71
CA ILE A 266 6.69 -5.85 13.26
C ILE A 266 5.90 -4.65 13.80
N ASN A 267 4.89 -4.19 13.07
CA ASN A 267 4.04 -3.07 13.49
C ASN A 267 2.61 -3.25 12.95
N MET A 268 1.63 -2.86 13.75
CA MET A 268 0.21 -2.87 13.41
C MET A 268 -0.30 -1.44 13.26
N ALA A 269 -0.64 -1.07 12.03
CA ALA A 269 -1.30 0.20 11.76
C ALA A 269 -2.82 0.01 11.66
N SER A 270 -3.58 0.91 12.27
CA SER A 270 -5.04 0.92 12.07
C SER A 270 -5.39 1.26 10.62
N ALA A 271 -6.55 0.75 10.15
CA ALA A 271 -7.01 1.05 8.81
C ALA A 271 -7.15 2.57 8.57
N GLY A 272 -7.60 3.34 9.58
CA GLY A 272 -7.70 4.79 9.52
C GLY A 272 -6.35 5.48 9.32
N GLN A 273 -5.32 5.05 10.03
CA GLN A 273 -3.96 5.59 9.86
C GLN A 273 -3.40 5.33 8.46
N LEU A 274 -3.66 4.14 7.88
CA LEU A 274 -3.22 3.83 6.51
C LEU A 274 -3.96 4.65 5.46
N VAL A 275 -5.25 4.89 5.65
CA VAL A 275 -6.04 5.78 4.78
C VAL A 275 -5.51 7.20 4.87
N LEU A 276 -5.30 7.71 6.08
CA LEU A 276 -4.77 9.06 6.30
C LEU A 276 -3.39 9.23 5.67
N LYS A 277 -2.50 8.22 5.82
CA LYS A 277 -1.21 8.18 5.12
C LYS A 277 -1.39 8.24 3.60
N ARG A 278 -2.34 7.49 3.03
CA ARG A 278 -2.57 7.51 1.58
C ARG A 278 -3.14 8.83 1.09
N ILE A 279 -4.02 9.47 1.85
CA ILE A 279 -4.52 10.82 1.56
C ILE A 279 -3.36 11.81 1.55
N MET A 280 -2.49 11.78 2.55
CA MET A 280 -1.28 12.60 2.61
C MET A 280 -0.37 12.36 1.39
N ASP A 281 -0.16 11.11 0.99
CA ASP A 281 0.62 10.75 -0.20
C ASP A 281 -0.01 11.31 -1.49
N ILE A 282 -1.33 11.25 -1.63
CA ILE A 282 -2.04 11.77 -2.81
C ILE A 282 -1.96 13.31 -2.84
N CYS A 283 -2.27 13.98 -1.74
CA CYS A 283 -2.22 15.44 -1.67
C CYS A 283 -0.81 15.97 -1.92
N GLY A 284 0.19 15.40 -1.25
CA GLY A 284 1.58 15.77 -1.45
C GLY A 284 2.12 15.37 -2.82
N GLY A 285 1.69 14.22 -3.36
CA GLY A 285 2.02 13.79 -4.71
C GLY A 285 1.49 14.75 -5.78
N LEU A 286 0.23 15.19 -5.65
CA LEU A 286 -0.38 16.19 -6.56
C LEU A 286 0.36 17.53 -6.49
N ALA A 287 0.57 18.07 -5.29
CA ALA A 287 1.31 19.31 -5.11
C ALA A 287 2.74 19.21 -5.67
N GLY A 288 3.42 18.09 -5.39
CA GLY A 288 4.76 17.83 -5.92
C GLY A 288 4.82 17.67 -7.44
N CYS A 289 3.80 17.06 -8.07
CA CYS A 289 3.71 16.98 -9.53
C CYS A 289 3.51 18.36 -10.18
N ILE A 290 2.70 19.23 -9.58
CA ILE A 290 2.53 20.61 -10.05
C ILE A 290 3.87 21.35 -9.96
N LEU A 291 4.56 21.26 -8.82
CA LEU A 291 5.90 21.86 -8.65
C LEU A 291 6.91 21.27 -9.65
N THR A 292 6.86 19.96 -9.90
CA THR A 292 7.70 19.31 -10.92
C THR A 292 7.47 19.91 -12.29
N GLY A 293 6.21 20.20 -12.67
CA GLY A 293 5.89 20.88 -13.93
C GLY A 293 6.48 22.29 -14.02
N ILE A 294 6.44 23.06 -12.95
CA ILE A 294 7.05 24.40 -12.90
C ILE A 294 8.58 24.29 -13.03
N ILE A 295 9.20 23.40 -12.24
CA ILE A 295 10.65 23.18 -12.26
C ILE A 295 11.11 22.70 -13.64
N PHE A 296 10.33 21.86 -14.30
CA PHE A 296 10.63 21.35 -15.64
C PHE A 296 10.85 22.47 -16.66
N LEU A 297 10.07 23.55 -16.60
CA LEU A 297 10.20 24.68 -17.53
C LEU A 297 11.60 25.33 -17.48
N PHE A 298 12.27 25.27 -16.35
CA PHE A 298 13.61 25.86 -16.15
C PHE A 298 14.74 24.82 -16.27
N VAL A 299 14.53 23.65 -15.67
CA VAL A 299 15.56 22.61 -15.59
C VAL A 299 15.73 21.87 -16.91
N ALA A 300 14.64 21.62 -17.66
CA ALA A 300 14.71 20.87 -18.91
C ALA A 300 15.56 21.60 -19.99
N PRO A 301 15.37 22.90 -20.28
CA PRO A 301 16.25 23.61 -21.21
C PRO A 301 17.71 23.63 -20.74
N ALA A 302 17.95 23.82 -19.44
CA ALA A 302 19.31 23.89 -18.90
C ALA A 302 20.06 22.55 -19.02
N ILE A 303 19.36 21.41 -18.80
CA ILE A 303 19.91 20.07 -19.04
C ILE A 303 20.18 19.85 -20.54
N TYR A 304 19.19 20.16 -21.41
CA TYR A 304 19.26 19.89 -22.83
C TYR A 304 20.40 20.64 -23.51
N ILE A 305 20.59 21.93 -23.16
CA ILE A 305 21.68 22.77 -23.69
C ILE A 305 23.07 22.19 -23.33
N LYS A 306 23.22 21.62 -22.11
CA LYS A 306 24.53 21.10 -21.66
C LYS A 306 24.78 19.65 -22.04
N SER A 307 23.73 18.87 -22.14
CA SER A 307 23.80 17.45 -22.52
C SER A 307 22.55 17.10 -23.31
N PRO A 308 22.57 17.20 -24.67
CA PRO A 308 21.43 16.81 -25.50
C PRO A 308 20.99 15.37 -25.23
N GLY A 309 19.65 15.15 -25.28
CA GLY A 309 19.04 13.84 -25.03
C GLY A 309 17.86 13.91 -24.06
N PRO A 310 17.36 12.78 -23.54
CA PRO A 310 16.18 12.71 -22.69
C PRO A 310 16.38 13.51 -21.40
N ILE A 311 15.37 14.28 -21.00
CA ILE A 311 15.39 15.11 -19.80
C ILE A 311 15.19 14.26 -18.53
N PHE A 312 14.36 13.23 -18.64
CA PHE A 312 14.10 12.32 -17.53
C PHE A 312 14.99 11.08 -17.61
N PHE A 313 15.49 10.70 -16.45
CA PHE A 313 16.17 9.44 -16.21
C PHE A 313 15.22 8.49 -15.49
N SER A 314 15.24 7.22 -15.85
CA SER A 314 14.49 6.19 -15.15
C SER A 314 15.37 4.97 -14.88
N GLN A 315 15.23 4.38 -13.69
CA GLN A 315 15.96 3.19 -13.27
C GLN A 315 15.03 2.24 -12.52
N TYR A 316 15.23 0.95 -12.66
CA TYR A 316 14.52 -0.02 -11.82
C TYR A 316 15.07 0.02 -10.40
N ARG A 317 14.16 0.06 -9.45
CA ARG A 317 14.41 0.00 -8.01
C ARG A 317 13.54 -1.09 -7.40
N VAL A 318 13.99 -1.58 -6.24
CA VAL A 318 13.22 -2.57 -5.48
C VAL A 318 12.38 -1.84 -4.44
N GLY A 319 11.09 -2.08 -4.50
CA GLY A 319 10.10 -1.50 -3.59
C GLY A 319 9.60 -2.50 -2.57
N LYS A 320 8.40 -2.24 -2.05
CA LYS A 320 7.76 -3.07 -1.05
C LYS A 320 7.70 -4.53 -1.50
N ASN A 321 8.10 -5.45 -0.60
CA ASN A 321 8.06 -6.89 -0.79
C ASN A 321 8.84 -7.36 -2.03
N GLY A 322 10.00 -6.74 -2.30
CA GLY A 322 10.85 -7.13 -3.43
C GLY A 322 10.32 -6.73 -4.82
N ARG A 323 9.17 -6.07 -4.93
CA ARG A 323 8.57 -5.69 -6.24
C ARG A 323 9.40 -4.61 -6.92
N LYS A 324 9.83 -4.87 -8.16
CA LYS A 324 10.58 -3.91 -8.96
C LYS A 324 9.64 -2.86 -9.57
N PHE A 325 10.05 -1.59 -9.51
CA PHE A 325 9.34 -0.47 -10.13
C PHE A 325 10.31 0.52 -10.75
N LYS A 326 9.85 1.35 -11.70
CA LYS A 326 10.67 2.41 -12.30
C LYS A 326 10.57 3.68 -11.47
N ILE A 327 11.71 4.17 -10.97
CA ILE A 327 11.82 5.51 -10.37
C ILE A 327 12.12 6.54 -11.45
N TYR A 328 11.57 7.75 -11.32
CA TYR A 328 11.80 8.85 -12.26
C TYR A 328 12.59 9.97 -11.59
N LYS A 329 13.57 10.53 -12.32
CA LYS A 329 14.40 11.67 -11.89
C LYS A 329 14.65 12.60 -13.05
N PHE A 330 14.98 13.87 -12.78
CA PHE A 330 15.65 14.67 -13.79
C PHE A 330 17.05 14.15 -14.02
N ARG A 331 17.49 14.12 -15.27
CA ARG A 331 18.82 13.66 -15.63
C ARG A 331 19.88 14.66 -15.16
N SER A 332 20.64 14.29 -14.15
CA SER A 332 21.74 15.08 -13.58
C SER A 332 23.12 14.56 -13.99
N MET A 333 23.16 13.42 -14.70
CA MET A 333 24.40 12.77 -15.13
C MET A 333 24.43 12.59 -16.65
N TYR A 334 25.64 12.44 -17.22
CA TYR A 334 25.84 12.12 -18.63
C TYR A 334 25.23 10.76 -19.01
N MET A 335 25.03 10.52 -20.31
CA MET A 335 24.35 9.31 -20.79
C MET A 335 25.14 8.01 -20.53
N ASP A 336 26.45 8.09 -20.48
CA ASP A 336 27.40 7.01 -20.23
C ASP A 336 27.71 6.77 -18.74
N ALA A 337 26.92 7.40 -17.84
CA ALA A 337 27.18 7.39 -16.40
C ALA A 337 27.15 5.98 -15.76
N GLU A 338 26.31 5.06 -16.26
CA GLU A 338 26.25 3.69 -15.73
C GLU A 338 27.47 2.85 -16.17
N GLU A 339 27.97 3.06 -17.37
CA GLU A 339 29.19 2.40 -17.85
C GLU A 339 30.40 2.85 -17.03
N ARG A 340 30.55 4.15 -16.84
CA ARG A 340 31.61 4.75 -16.01
C ARG A 340 31.52 4.36 -14.53
N LYS A 341 30.34 4.02 -14.03
CA LYS A 341 30.17 3.59 -12.63
C LYS A 341 31.04 2.37 -12.30
N LYS A 342 31.14 1.40 -13.23
CA LYS A 342 31.92 0.19 -13.03
C LYS A 342 33.40 0.49 -12.81
N GLU A 343 33.96 1.46 -13.54
CA GLU A 343 35.33 1.89 -13.43
C GLU A 343 35.61 2.66 -12.13
N LEU A 344 34.59 3.43 -11.66
CA LEU A 344 34.71 4.27 -10.48
C LEU A 344 34.37 3.54 -9.16
N MET A 345 33.99 2.27 -9.21
CA MET A 345 33.67 1.48 -8.00
C MET A 345 34.82 1.41 -6.99
N LYS A 346 36.08 1.46 -7.47
CA LYS A 346 37.28 1.49 -6.62
C LYS A 346 37.39 2.77 -5.76
N GLN A 347 36.72 3.84 -6.14
CA GLN A 347 36.69 5.15 -5.44
C GLN A 347 35.44 5.34 -4.60
N ASN A 348 34.68 4.27 -4.37
CA ASN A 348 33.49 4.32 -3.53
C ASN A 348 33.89 4.60 -2.07
N ARG A 349 33.21 5.58 -1.43
CA ARG A 349 33.42 5.90 -0.01
C ARG A 349 32.80 4.87 0.96
N VAL A 350 31.88 4.07 0.47
CA VAL A 350 31.19 3.02 1.23
C VAL A 350 31.85 1.68 0.90
N SER A 351 32.52 1.09 1.88
CA SER A 351 33.41 -0.05 1.68
C SER A 351 32.67 -1.36 1.36
N ASP A 352 31.43 -1.52 1.81
CA ASP A 352 30.63 -2.74 1.65
C ASP A 352 29.97 -2.88 0.27
N GLY A 353 30.01 -1.85 -0.56
CA GLY A 353 29.41 -1.85 -1.90
C GLY A 353 27.88 -1.90 -1.91
N LEU A 354 27.22 -1.73 -0.75
CA LEU A 354 25.76 -1.70 -0.60
C LEU A 354 25.17 -0.31 -0.92
N MET A 355 26.02 0.71 -1.01
CA MET A 355 25.70 2.03 -1.55
C MET A 355 26.90 2.57 -2.34
N PHE A 356 26.62 3.38 -3.39
CA PHE A 356 27.67 4.11 -4.09
C PHE A 356 27.63 5.59 -3.70
N LYS A 357 28.72 6.08 -3.09
CA LYS A 357 28.95 7.49 -2.76
C LYS A 357 30.34 7.91 -3.20
N MET A 358 30.44 9.00 -3.94
CA MET A 358 31.70 9.55 -4.42
C MET A 358 31.66 11.07 -4.29
N GLU A 359 32.75 11.65 -3.82
CA GLU A 359 32.97 13.09 -3.81
C GLU A 359 33.45 13.53 -5.21
N ASN A 360 32.88 14.62 -5.74
CA ASN A 360 33.21 15.13 -7.07
C ASN A 360 33.03 14.10 -8.20
N ASP A 361 31.85 13.53 -8.30
CA ASP A 361 31.51 12.50 -9.28
C ASP A 361 31.63 13.05 -10.73
N PRO A 362 32.58 12.55 -11.55
CA PRO A 362 32.81 13.06 -12.91
C PRO A 362 31.67 12.74 -13.89
N ARG A 363 30.73 11.90 -13.49
CA ARG A 363 29.54 11.56 -14.29
C ARG A 363 28.46 12.63 -14.27
N VAL A 364 28.58 13.62 -13.37
CA VAL A 364 27.59 14.69 -13.20
C VAL A 364 27.74 15.73 -14.30
N ILE A 365 26.64 16.17 -14.92
CA ILE A 365 26.63 17.14 -16.01
C ILE A 365 27.25 18.48 -15.53
N GLY A 366 28.33 18.88 -16.21
CA GLY A 366 29.05 20.13 -15.92
C GLY A 366 30.11 19.98 -14.83
N SER A 367 30.46 18.75 -14.40
CA SER A 367 31.53 18.47 -13.44
C SER A 367 32.91 18.89 -13.94
N GLU A 368 33.12 19.02 -15.25
CA GLU A 368 34.34 19.52 -15.88
C GLU A 368 34.71 20.93 -15.49
N LYS A 369 33.76 21.73 -14.96
CA LYS A 369 33.96 23.09 -14.46
C LYS A 369 34.60 23.15 -13.06
N GLY A 370 34.84 22.02 -12.46
CA GLY A 370 35.42 21.86 -11.12
C GLY A 370 34.45 21.31 -10.09
N PRO A 371 34.96 20.96 -8.90
CA PRO A 371 34.20 20.35 -7.83
C PRO A 371 32.92 21.10 -7.47
N GLY A 372 31.78 20.40 -7.43
CA GLY A 372 30.50 20.98 -7.04
C GLY A 372 29.90 22.00 -8.01
N LYS A 373 30.53 22.25 -9.18
CA LYS A 373 30.04 23.19 -10.20
C LYS A 373 29.22 22.45 -11.28
N GLY A 374 28.50 23.24 -12.07
CA GLY A 374 27.66 22.74 -13.18
C GLY A 374 26.22 22.48 -12.80
N ILE A 375 25.36 22.37 -13.84
CA ILE A 375 23.92 22.24 -13.69
C ILE A 375 23.53 20.95 -12.96
N GLY A 376 24.21 19.84 -13.26
CA GLY A 376 23.95 18.57 -12.60
C GLY A 376 24.20 18.61 -11.09
N ASN A 377 25.30 19.27 -10.67
CA ASN A 377 25.60 19.48 -9.25
C ASN A 377 24.58 20.42 -8.58
N PHE A 378 24.15 21.46 -9.26
CA PHE A 378 23.10 22.36 -8.75
C PHE A 378 21.80 21.60 -8.50
N ILE A 379 21.33 20.81 -9.48
CA ILE A 379 20.08 20.03 -9.39
C ILE A 379 20.17 19.02 -8.24
N ARG A 380 21.31 18.36 -8.07
CA ARG A 380 21.55 17.39 -6.99
C ARG A 380 21.64 18.06 -5.60
N LYS A 381 22.38 19.17 -5.50
CA LYS A 381 22.50 19.94 -4.24
C LYS A 381 21.15 20.44 -3.74
N THR A 382 20.30 20.88 -4.65
CA THR A 382 18.95 21.36 -4.33
C THR A 382 17.91 20.24 -4.27
N SER A 383 18.32 18.96 -4.52
CA SER A 383 17.44 17.80 -4.63
C SER A 383 16.33 17.95 -5.68
N LEU A 384 16.49 18.87 -6.63
CA LEU A 384 15.52 19.08 -7.73
C LEU A 384 15.45 17.87 -8.65
N ASP A 385 16.53 17.07 -8.76
CA ASP A 385 16.55 15.84 -9.55
C ASP A 385 15.51 14.82 -9.06
N GLU A 386 15.09 14.86 -7.80
CA GLU A 386 14.17 13.90 -7.20
C GLU A 386 12.68 14.27 -7.36
N PHE A 387 12.37 15.49 -7.82
CA PHE A 387 10.98 15.95 -7.97
C PHE A 387 10.10 15.05 -8.86
N PRO A 388 10.57 14.48 -9.99
CA PRO A 388 9.75 13.56 -10.79
C PRO A 388 9.28 12.31 -10.02
N GLN A 389 9.88 11.97 -8.87
CA GLN A 389 9.43 10.87 -8.01
C GLN A 389 8.06 11.13 -7.36
N PHE A 390 7.57 12.39 -7.30
CA PHE A 390 6.20 12.66 -6.86
C PHE A 390 5.17 11.96 -7.74
N PHE A 391 5.48 11.71 -9.01
CA PHE A 391 4.65 10.88 -9.87
C PHE A 391 4.60 9.42 -9.39
N ASN A 392 5.73 8.86 -8.91
CA ASN A 392 5.73 7.52 -8.30
C ASN A 392 4.91 7.47 -7.00
N VAL A 393 4.91 8.55 -6.21
CA VAL A 393 4.07 8.66 -5.01
C VAL A 393 2.58 8.68 -5.38
N LEU A 394 2.22 9.49 -6.37
CA LEU A 394 0.84 9.60 -6.84
C LEU A 394 0.33 8.27 -7.40
N LYS A 395 1.13 7.61 -8.22
CA LYS A 395 0.86 6.27 -8.77
C LYS A 395 0.74 5.21 -7.68
N GLY A 396 1.45 5.38 -6.56
CA GLY A 396 1.42 4.48 -5.41
C GLY A 396 2.56 3.47 -5.35
N ASP A 397 3.55 3.58 -6.23
CA ASP A 397 4.79 2.79 -6.17
C ASP A 397 5.62 3.21 -4.95
N MET A 398 5.56 4.51 -4.59
CA MET A 398 6.24 5.11 -3.44
C MET A 398 5.25 5.80 -2.49
N SER A 399 5.74 6.24 -1.35
CA SER A 399 5.11 7.13 -0.39
C SER A 399 5.95 8.40 -0.25
N LEU A 400 5.40 9.45 0.32
CA LEU A 400 6.21 10.64 0.70
C LEU A 400 7.28 10.23 1.71
N ILE A 401 6.91 9.42 2.71
CA ILE A 401 7.80 8.98 3.77
C ILE A 401 7.86 7.44 3.80
N GLY A 402 9.09 6.92 3.77
CA GLY A 402 9.37 5.49 3.79
C GLY A 402 10.88 5.21 3.79
N THR A 403 11.26 3.98 3.50
CA THR A 403 12.67 3.58 3.34
C THR A 403 13.19 3.94 1.96
N ARG A 404 14.50 4.15 1.80
CA ARG A 404 15.08 4.39 0.48
C ARG A 404 15.00 3.12 -0.37
N PRO A 405 14.49 3.18 -1.62
CA PRO A 405 14.46 2.04 -2.51
C PRO A 405 15.88 1.69 -3.00
N PRO A 406 16.39 0.46 -2.74
CA PRO A 406 17.67 0.01 -3.26
C PRO A 406 17.63 -0.17 -4.78
N THR A 407 18.80 -0.14 -5.41
CA THR A 407 18.96 -0.66 -6.78
C THR A 407 18.81 -2.17 -6.79
N VAL A 408 18.63 -2.76 -7.97
CA VAL A 408 18.57 -4.23 -8.10
C VAL A 408 19.88 -4.86 -7.64
N ASP A 409 21.03 -4.29 -8.03
CA ASP A 409 22.36 -4.77 -7.66
C ASP A 409 22.64 -4.66 -6.15
N GLU A 410 22.15 -3.60 -5.49
CA GLU A 410 22.23 -3.44 -4.03
C GLU A 410 21.38 -4.52 -3.33
N TRP A 411 20.16 -4.76 -3.82
CA TRP A 411 19.24 -5.74 -3.26
C TRP A 411 19.74 -7.18 -3.36
N GLU A 412 20.44 -7.54 -4.43
CA GLU A 412 21.02 -8.88 -4.61
C GLU A 412 22.08 -9.21 -3.55
N LYS A 413 22.69 -8.18 -2.96
CA LYS A 413 23.68 -8.32 -1.88
C LYS A 413 23.08 -8.27 -0.46
N TYR A 414 21.74 -8.09 -0.34
CA TYR A 414 21.09 -7.94 0.96
C TYR A 414 21.07 -9.27 1.72
N GLU A 415 21.50 -9.21 2.97
CA GLU A 415 21.30 -10.25 3.95
C GLU A 415 19.87 -10.26 4.49
N LEU A 416 19.52 -11.25 5.34
CA LEU A 416 18.20 -11.46 5.90
C LEU A 416 17.65 -10.21 6.58
N HIS A 417 18.40 -9.63 7.50
CA HIS A 417 17.95 -8.48 8.30
C HIS A 417 17.83 -7.19 7.47
N HIS A 418 18.61 -7.05 6.39
CA HIS A 418 18.47 -5.91 5.46
C HIS A 418 17.10 -5.88 4.76
N ARG A 419 16.48 -7.05 4.59
CA ARG A 419 15.19 -7.17 3.87
C ARG A 419 14.02 -6.60 4.63
N ALA A 420 14.11 -6.46 5.95
CA ALA A 420 13.11 -5.79 6.77
C ALA A 420 12.77 -4.39 6.24
N ARG A 421 13.73 -3.68 5.63
CA ARG A 421 13.53 -2.36 5.01
C ARG A 421 12.50 -2.37 3.87
N LEU A 422 12.31 -3.51 3.21
CA LEU A 422 11.37 -3.67 2.09
C LEU A 422 9.95 -4.05 2.56
N ALA A 423 9.71 -4.19 3.85
CA ALA A 423 8.40 -4.54 4.38
C ALA A 423 7.34 -3.43 4.19
N ILE A 424 7.77 -2.21 3.89
CA ILE A 424 6.89 -1.06 3.62
C ILE A 424 7.16 -0.46 2.23
N LYS A 425 6.28 0.45 1.79
CA LYS A 425 6.54 1.23 0.56
C LYS A 425 7.78 2.11 0.75
N PRO A 426 8.64 2.20 -0.28
CA PRO A 426 9.76 3.14 -0.26
C PRO A 426 9.24 4.57 -0.24
N GLY A 427 10.03 5.48 0.36
CA GLY A 427 9.73 6.89 0.49
C GLY A 427 10.57 7.80 -0.38
N LEU A 428 10.05 8.98 -0.66
CA LEU A 428 10.81 10.10 -1.20
C LEU A 428 11.80 10.61 -0.13
N THR A 429 11.37 10.63 1.13
CA THR A 429 12.19 10.88 2.31
C THR A 429 11.96 9.82 3.37
N GLY A 430 12.80 9.74 4.39
CA GLY A 430 12.70 8.74 5.46
C GLY A 430 13.54 9.09 6.68
N MET A 431 13.44 8.26 7.73
CA MET A 431 14.07 8.54 9.01
C MET A 431 15.59 8.69 8.89
N TRP A 432 16.29 7.81 8.18
CA TRP A 432 17.73 7.91 8.01
C TRP A 432 18.13 9.18 7.25
N GLN A 433 17.34 9.61 6.26
CA GLN A 433 17.63 10.80 5.45
C GLN A 433 17.54 12.09 6.28
N VAL A 434 16.68 12.13 7.32
CA VAL A 434 16.57 13.29 8.21
C VAL A 434 17.42 13.17 9.48
N SER A 435 18.17 12.07 9.65
CA SER A 435 19.00 11.80 10.83
C SER A 435 20.51 11.91 10.58
N GLY A 436 20.94 12.32 9.35
CA GLY A 436 22.35 12.48 9.06
C GLY A 436 22.77 12.12 7.64
N ARG A 437 21.81 11.92 6.74
CA ARG A 437 21.90 11.66 5.29
C ARG A 437 23.30 11.38 4.69
N SER A 438 24.17 12.39 4.66
CA SER A 438 25.53 12.31 4.05
C SER A 438 26.61 11.86 5.03
N GLU A 439 26.39 12.02 6.32
CA GLU A 439 27.37 11.71 7.37
C GLU A 439 27.37 10.22 7.71
N ILE A 440 26.22 9.53 7.48
CA ILE A 440 26.10 8.09 7.71
C ILE A 440 26.76 7.35 6.55
N THR A 441 27.91 6.74 6.82
CA THR A 441 28.70 5.92 5.87
C THR A 441 28.55 4.43 6.11
N ASP A 442 28.06 4.03 7.29
CA ASP A 442 27.77 2.67 7.66
C ASP A 442 26.35 2.28 7.21
N PHE A 443 26.24 1.22 6.42
CA PHE A 443 24.95 0.73 5.93
C PHE A 443 24.11 0.11 7.04
N GLU A 444 24.72 -0.51 8.03
CA GLU A 444 24.02 -1.08 9.17
C GLU A 444 23.29 -0.01 10.00
N GLU A 445 23.87 1.18 10.12
CA GLU A 445 23.18 2.29 10.77
C GLU A 445 21.94 2.75 9.97
N VAL A 446 22.04 2.75 8.64
CA VAL A 446 20.88 3.01 7.76
C VAL A 446 19.79 1.96 7.98
N VAL A 447 20.15 0.67 8.04
CA VAL A 447 19.24 -0.46 8.29
C VAL A 447 18.55 -0.29 9.65
N LYS A 448 19.31 0.04 10.69
CA LYS A 448 18.79 0.26 12.04
C LYS A 448 17.78 1.41 12.10
N LEU A 449 18.07 2.53 11.44
CA LEU A 449 17.14 3.68 11.39
C LEU A 449 15.87 3.36 10.62
N ASP A 450 15.99 2.67 9.48
CA ASP A 450 14.85 2.26 8.66
C ASP A 450 13.98 1.22 9.38
N THR A 451 14.58 0.25 10.06
CA THR A 451 13.87 -0.76 10.87
C THR A 451 13.19 -0.11 12.07
N LYS A 452 13.85 0.86 12.73
CA LYS A 452 13.26 1.65 13.80
C LYS A 452 12.03 2.42 13.30
N TYR A 453 12.12 3.08 12.14
CA TYR A 453 10.97 3.75 11.53
C TYR A 453 9.80 2.78 11.30
N ILE A 454 10.08 1.57 10.82
CA ILE A 454 9.03 0.56 10.55
C ILE A 454 8.37 0.11 11.86
N SER A 455 9.18 -0.18 12.90
CA SER A 455 8.68 -0.70 14.18
C SER A 455 7.92 0.34 15.01
N GLU A 456 8.32 1.61 14.94
CA GLU A 456 7.73 2.71 15.70
C GLU A 456 6.77 3.57 14.87
N TRP A 457 6.47 3.17 13.63
CA TRP A 457 5.68 4.00 12.73
C TRP A 457 4.35 4.43 13.35
N SER A 458 4.08 5.70 13.21
CA SER A 458 2.79 6.34 13.46
C SER A 458 2.59 7.48 12.46
N PHE A 459 1.36 7.89 12.24
CA PHE A 459 1.07 9.03 11.35
C PHE A 459 1.77 10.31 11.83
N MET A 460 1.87 10.51 13.14
CA MET A 460 2.57 11.66 13.73
C MET A 460 4.08 11.61 13.47
N LEU A 461 4.67 10.42 13.42
CA LEU A 461 6.08 10.26 13.06
C LEU A 461 6.33 10.69 11.60
N ASP A 462 5.39 10.36 10.69
CA ASP A 462 5.47 10.82 9.30
C ASP A 462 5.43 12.34 9.22
N ILE A 463 4.51 13.00 9.90
CA ILE A 463 4.44 14.47 9.97
C ILE A 463 5.77 15.07 10.48
N LYS A 464 6.36 14.46 11.51
CA LYS A 464 7.63 14.91 12.09
C LYS A 464 8.79 14.78 11.10
N ILE A 465 8.85 13.67 10.37
CA ILE A 465 9.87 13.45 9.33
C ILE A 465 9.67 14.43 8.17
N LEU A 466 8.44 14.64 7.71
CA LEU A 466 8.13 15.58 6.65
C LEU A 466 8.58 17.00 7.01
N PHE A 467 8.25 17.46 8.22
CA PHE A 467 8.66 18.78 8.71
C PHE A 467 10.19 18.92 8.77
N LYS A 468 10.89 17.90 9.31
CA LYS A 468 12.36 17.88 9.32
C LYS A 468 12.94 17.90 7.90
N THR A 469 12.33 17.17 6.96
CA THR A 469 12.79 17.17 5.56
C THR A 469 12.73 18.56 4.96
N VAL A 470 11.62 19.28 5.15
CA VAL A 470 11.47 20.66 4.66
C VAL A 470 12.55 21.56 5.26
N LEU A 471 12.82 21.47 6.57
CA LEU A 471 13.87 22.27 7.23
C LEU A 471 15.27 21.95 6.69
N ILE A 472 15.58 20.67 6.43
CA ILE A 472 16.88 20.26 5.89
C ILE A 472 17.06 20.76 4.45
N VAL A 473 16.02 20.64 3.62
CA VAL A 473 16.07 21.11 2.21
C VAL A 473 16.22 22.63 2.17
N LEU A 474 15.49 23.38 2.98
CA LEU A 474 15.59 24.83 3.06
C LEU A 474 16.93 25.29 3.69
N GLY A 475 17.43 24.55 4.69
CA GLY A 475 18.69 24.83 5.36
C GLY A 475 19.94 24.39 4.60
N GLN A 476 19.79 23.73 3.44
CA GLN A 476 20.88 23.15 2.62
C GLN A 476 21.87 22.26 3.42
N LYS A 477 21.46 21.76 4.59
CA LYS A 477 22.28 20.87 5.41
C LYS A 477 22.21 19.43 4.82
N GLY A 478 23.39 18.87 4.50
CA GLY A 478 23.51 17.46 4.09
C GLY A 478 23.26 17.14 2.60
N SER A 479 23.27 18.14 1.70
CA SER A 479 23.31 17.90 0.26
C SER A 479 24.76 17.75 -0.19
N MET A 480 25.11 16.60 -0.79
CA MET A 480 26.36 16.43 -1.54
C MET A 480 26.18 16.88 -2.98
#